data_0a6f8b2206452f9ae34915add81e5f49
#
_entry.id   0a6f8b2206452f9ae34915add81e5f49
#
_cell.length_a   1.000
_cell.length_b   1.000
_cell.length_c   1.000
_cell.angle_alpha   90.00
_cell.angle_beta   90.00
_cell.angle_gamma   90.00
#
_symmetry.space_group_name_H-M   'P 1'
#
loop_
_entity.id
_entity.type
_entity.pdbx_description
1 polymer ?
#
loop_
_entity_poly.entity_id
_entity_poly.type
_entity_poly.pdbx_seq_one_letter_code
_entity_poly.pdbx_strand_id
1 'polypeptide(L)'
;NIINDYVVTIDSRNKTITFAGRADASITRWNKLELWNHVPLLSIKVQGKGEIHDVPALFDTGNGTGAIGLPSVEGFEQWTQAGIIGDVEEGVGFIGTMVGGMVKTDKLYRGRMTGLHLGDAVFEKMPIITGGVGYLLLCFRTTDLGVFTLDYPNGRYHFEPYADASVWEGDSRPVMTGAENGVLKIAAVWGKEARKKLAPQWTVIALDGKPLENVTLETPNIDELIRQHGAKIVTVRDTEGKEHVLPVRIFLS
;
A
#
# COMPACT_ATOMS: atom_id res chain seq x y z
N ASN A 1 -13.22 -22.59 8.18
CA ASN A 1 -13.38 -21.29 7.51
C ASN A 1 -14.22 -21.52 6.26
N ILE A 2 -15.41 -20.95 6.20
CA ILE A 2 -16.42 -21.20 5.15
C ILE A 2 -15.85 -20.92 3.74
N ILE A 3 -14.95 -19.96 3.61
CA ILE A 3 -14.36 -19.57 2.31
C ILE A 3 -13.54 -20.70 1.68
N ASN A 4 -12.90 -21.56 2.48
CA ASN A 4 -12.01 -22.61 1.97
C ASN A 4 -12.72 -23.71 1.16
N ASP A 5 -14.06 -23.77 1.25
CA ASP A 5 -14.87 -24.77 0.55
C ASP A 5 -15.37 -24.25 -0.82
N TYR A 6 -15.01 -23.00 -1.18
CA TYR A 6 -15.53 -22.35 -2.39
C TYR A 6 -14.43 -21.91 -3.33
N VAL A 7 -14.81 -21.76 -4.58
CA VAL A 7 -14.11 -20.93 -5.56
C VAL A 7 -14.65 -19.52 -5.41
N VAL A 8 -13.75 -18.57 -5.15
CA VAL A 8 -14.10 -17.14 -4.94
C VAL A 8 -13.58 -16.34 -6.12
N THR A 9 -14.49 -15.66 -6.83
CA THR A 9 -14.11 -14.73 -7.90
C THR A 9 -14.34 -13.30 -7.46
N ILE A 10 -13.30 -12.46 -7.58
CA ILE A 10 -13.31 -11.04 -7.23
C ILE A 10 -13.17 -10.24 -8.51
N ASP A 11 -14.19 -9.45 -8.83
CA ASP A 11 -14.22 -8.53 -9.97
C ASP A 11 -14.55 -7.13 -9.44
N SER A 12 -13.51 -6.32 -9.24
CA SER A 12 -13.66 -4.98 -8.65
C SER A 12 -14.35 -4.02 -9.61
N ARG A 13 -14.20 -4.19 -10.92
CA ARG A 13 -14.84 -3.37 -11.95
C ARG A 13 -16.37 -3.51 -11.91
N ASN A 14 -16.84 -4.73 -11.81
CA ASN A 14 -18.26 -5.04 -11.67
C ASN A 14 -18.73 -4.97 -10.20
N LYS A 15 -17.83 -4.70 -9.25
CA LYS A 15 -18.10 -4.66 -7.80
C LYS A 15 -18.75 -5.93 -7.29
N THR A 16 -18.30 -7.09 -7.77
CA THR A 16 -18.84 -8.40 -7.40
C THR A 16 -17.80 -9.28 -6.74
N ILE A 17 -18.27 -10.05 -5.76
CA ILE A 17 -17.59 -11.21 -5.19
C ILE A 17 -18.54 -12.38 -5.34
N THR A 18 -18.12 -13.39 -6.10
CA THR A 18 -18.93 -14.58 -6.38
C THR A 18 -18.35 -15.80 -5.68
N PHE A 19 -19.21 -16.61 -5.09
CA PHE A 19 -18.86 -17.88 -4.47
C PHE A 19 -19.49 -19.02 -5.27
N ALA A 20 -18.67 -19.97 -5.70
CA ALA A 20 -19.11 -21.13 -6.48
C ALA A 20 -18.53 -22.44 -5.91
N GLY A 21 -19.25 -23.56 -6.06
CA GLY A 21 -18.76 -24.85 -5.62
C GLY A 21 -17.67 -25.45 -6.53
N ARG A 22 -17.48 -24.88 -7.72
CA ARG A 22 -16.46 -25.28 -8.69
C ARG A 22 -16.06 -24.11 -9.58
N ALA A 23 -14.82 -24.17 -10.08
CA ALA A 23 -14.33 -23.17 -11.04
C ALA A 23 -15.00 -23.32 -12.41
N ASP A 24 -15.00 -22.22 -13.17
CA ASP A 24 -15.39 -22.23 -14.57
C ASP A 24 -14.47 -23.17 -15.37
N ALA A 25 -15.07 -24.06 -16.17
CA ALA A 25 -14.34 -25.04 -16.98
C ALA A 25 -13.51 -24.40 -18.11
N SER A 26 -13.80 -23.15 -18.49
CA SER A 26 -13.02 -22.39 -19.48
C SER A 26 -11.65 -21.97 -18.96
N ILE A 27 -11.45 -21.90 -17.64
CA ILE A 27 -10.17 -21.56 -17.04
C ILE A 27 -9.21 -22.75 -17.14
N THR A 28 -8.23 -22.66 -18.04
CA THR A 28 -7.26 -23.72 -18.31
C THR A 28 -5.89 -23.48 -17.69
N ARG A 29 -5.60 -22.25 -17.26
CA ARG A 29 -4.30 -21.88 -16.66
C ARG A 29 -4.47 -21.49 -15.20
N TRP A 30 -3.68 -22.14 -14.35
CA TRP A 30 -3.74 -21.96 -12.92
C TRP A 30 -2.34 -21.73 -12.34
N ASN A 31 -2.28 -20.91 -11.34
CA ASN A 31 -1.09 -20.66 -10.53
C ASN A 31 -1.30 -21.21 -9.13
N LYS A 32 -0.23 -21.45 -8.39
CA LYS A 32 -0.28 -22.02 -7.04
C LYS A 32 -0.84 -21.00 -6.05
N LEU A 33 -1.78 -21.47 -5.20
CA LEU A 33 -2.30 -20.78 -4.03
C LEU A 33 -2.08 -21.67 -2.81
N GLU A 34 -1.57 -21.08 -1.75
CA GLU A 34 -1.48 -21.70 -0.42
C GLU A 34 -2.25 -20.83 0.59
N LEU A 35 -2.36 -21.29 1.82
CA LEU A 35 -2.93 -20.51 2.91
C LEU A 35 -1.88 -20.29 3.99
N TRP A 36 -1.69 -19.05 4.37
CA TRP A 36 -0.93 -18.67 5.55
C TRP A 36 -1.88 -18.03 6.57
N ASN A 37 -2.09 -18.70 7.71
CA ASN A 37 -3.07 -18.26 8.72
C ASN A 37 -4.45 -17.90 8.14
N HIS A 38 -4.94 -18.73 7.21
CA HIS A 38 -6.20 -18.53 6.50
C HIS A 38 -6.22 -17.36 5.49
N VAL A 39 -5.11 -16.69 5.26
CA VAL A 39 -4.98 -15.65 4.21
C VAL A 39 -4.39 -16.29 2.95
N PRO A 40 -4.91 -15.96 1.75
CA PRO A 40 -4.36 -16.50 0.50
C PRO A 40 -2.93 -16.05 0.27
N LEU A 41 -2.06 -17.01 0.05
CA LEU A 41 -0.66 -16.83 -0.34
C LEU A 41 -0.51 -17.25 -1.80
N LEU A 42 -0.38 -16.27 -2.68
CA LEU A 42 -0.29 -16.48 -4.12
C LEU A 42 1.18 -16.62 -4.55
N SER A 43 1.47 -17.62 -5.39
CA SER A 43 2.77 -17.68 -6.07
C SER A 43 2.75 -16.73 -7.26
N ILE A 44 3.50 -15.65 -7.16
CA ILE A 44 3.66 -14.62 -8.20
C ILE A 44 5.10 -14.58 -8.69
N LYS A 45 5.37 -13.80 -9.75
CA LYS A 45 6.75 -13.60 -10.21
C LYS A 45 7.08 -12.12 -10.22
N VAL A 46 8.33 -11.80 -9.91
CA VAL A 46 8.88 -10.44 -9.96
C VAL A 46 10.08 -10.40 -10.89
N GLN A 47 10.21 -9.33 -11.66
CA GLN A 47 11.28 -9.17 -12.64
C GLN A 47 12.37 -8.27 -12.09
N GLY A 48 13.62 -8.74 -12.16
CA GLY A 48 14.84 -7.99 -11.86
C GLY A 48 15.69 -7.73 -13.10
N LYS A 49 16.99 -7.62 -12.93
CA LYS A 49 18.00 -7.40 -14.00
C LYS A 49 18.12 -8.63 -14.90
N GLY A 50 17.13 -8.88 -15.76
CA GLY A 50 17.13 -10.00 -16.69
C GLY A 50 16.72 -11.35 -16.09
N GLU A 51 16.34 -11.38 -14.84
CA GLU A 51 15.90 -12.58 -14.12
C GLU A 51 14.47 -12.42 -13.63
N ILE A 52 13.76 -13.53 -13.57
CA ILE A 52 12.39 -13.62 -13.03
C ILE A 52 12.45 -14.54 -11.81
N HIS A 53 11.93 -14.07 -10.69
CA HIS A 53 11.93 -14.78 -9.42
C HIS A 53 10.51 -15.13 -8.99
N ASP A 54 10.27 -16.38 -8.59
CA ASP A 54 9.03 -16.78 -7.94
C ASP A 54 9.01 -16.31 -6.49
N VAL A 55 7.94 -15.63 -6.09
CA VAL A 55 7.79 -15.04 -4.76
C VAL A 55 6.40 -15.34 -4.21
N PRO A 56 6.30 -15.83 -2.97
CA PRO A 56 5.02 -15.91 -2.29
C PRO A 56 4.54 -14.53 -1.85
N ALA A 57 3.29 -14.18 -2.15
CA ALA A 57 2.68 -12.91 -1.80
C ALA A 57 1.32 -13.11 -1.14
N LEU A 58 1.11 -12.50 0.03
CA LEU A 58 -0.18 -12.47 0.68
C LEU A 58 -1.13 -11.57 -0.11
N PHE A 59 -2.27 -12.09 -0.50
CA PHE A 59 -3.33 -11.32 -1.11
C PHE A 59 -4.19 -10.71 -0.01
N ASP A 60 -3.83 -9.47 0.37
CA ASP A 60 -4.41 -8.74 1.48
C ASP A 60 -5.36 -7.65 0.97
N THR A 61 -6.65 -8.00 0.84
CA THR A 61 -7.70 -7.05 0.44
C THR A 61 -8.00 -5.99 1.50
N GLY A 62 -7.51 -6.14 2.73
CA GLY A 62 -7.59 -5.14 3.79
C GLY A 62 -6.46 -4.10 3.74
N ASN A 63 -5.44 -4.31 2.90
CA ASN A 63 -4.35 -3.35 2.74
C ASN A 63 -4.80 -2.13 1.91
N GLY A 64 -5.10 -1.04 2.61
CA GLY A 64 -5.54 0.23 2.02
C GLY A 64 -4.40 1.19 1.61
N THR A 65 -3.12 0.79 1.72
CA THR A 65 -2.00 1.68 1.36
C THR A 65 -1.94 2.00 -0.13
N GLY A 66 -2.61 1.20 -0.95
CA GLY A 66 -2.60 1.36 -2.40
C GLY A 66 -1.24 1.07 -3.05
N ALA A 67 -0.36 0.35 -2.36
CA ALA A 67 0.94 -0.08 -2.87
C ALA A 67 1.21 -1.54 -2.50
N ILE A 68 2.13 -2.17 -3.23
CA ILE A 68 2.67 -3.47 -2.83
C ILE A 68 3.51 -3.27 -1.57
N GLY A 69 3.29 -4.10 -0.55
CA GLY A 69 4.04 -4.03 0.72
C GLY A 69 5.22 -4.99 0.75
N LEU A 70 6.43 -4.51 0.97
CA LEU A 70 7.60 -5.38 1.19
C LEU A 70 7.97 -5.37 2.69
N PRO A 71 8.07 -6.55 3.35
CA PRO A 71 8.03 -6.64 4.81
C PRO A 71 9.23 -6.05 5.54
N SER A 72 10.38 -5.83 4.88
CA SER A 72 11.55 -5.31 5.56
C SER A 72 12.33 -4.26 4.75
N VAL A 73 13.05 -3.40 5.47
CA VAL A 73 13.98 -2.42 4.90
C VAL A 73 15.11 -3.15 4.16
N GLU A 74 15.67 -4.18 4.76
CA GLU A 74 16.75 -4.99 4.18
C GLU A 74 16.29 -5.68 2.88
N GLY A 75 15.09 -6.23 2.87
CA GLY A 75 14.48 -6.81 1.66
C GLY A 75 14.32 -5.78 0.55
N PHE A 76 13.88 -4.57 0.91
CA PHE A 76 13.74 -3.47 -0.05
C PHE A 76 15.10 -3.08 -0.66
N GLU A 77 16.15 -2.98 0.15
CA GLU A 77 17.52 -2.69 -0.30
C GLU A 77 18.05 -3.79 -1.21
N GLN A 78 17.85 -5.07 -0.85
CA GLN A 78 18.23 -6.22 -1.66
C GLN A 78 17.52 -6.23 -3.02
N TRP A 79 16.21 -5.97 -3.04
CA TRP A 79 15.44 -5.91 -4.27
C TRP A 79 15.82 -4.72 -5.16
N THR A 80 16.21 -3.61 -4.56
CA THR A 80 16.75 -2.46 -5.28
C THR A 80 18.09 -2.83 -5.94
N GLN A 81 19.00 -3.51 -5.24
CA GLN A 81 20.28 -3.98 -5.78
C GLN A 81 20.10 -5.00 -6.92
N ALA A 82 19.11 -5.88 -6.78
CA ALA A 82 18.71 -6.84 -7.82
C ALA A 82 18.03 -6.20 -9.03
N GLY A 83 17.68 -4.90 -8.96
CA GLY A 83 16.96 -4.16 -10.00
C GLY A 83 15.49 -4.57 -10.14
N ILE A 84 14.93 -5.20 -9.12
CA ILE A 84 13.50 -5.49 -9.01
C ILE A 84 12.73 -4.20 -8.69
N ILE A 85 13.35 -3.27 -7.94
CA ILE A 85 12.79 -1.98 -7.57
C ILE A 85 13.67 -0.85 -8.11
N GLY A 86 13.04 0.13 -8.75
CA GLY A 86 13.63 1.39 -9.17
C GLY A 86 12.90 2.59 -8.59
N ASP A 87 13.30 3.80 -8.98
CA ASP A 87 12.69 5.09 -8.56
C ASP A 87 12.52 5.20 -7.04
N VAL A 88 13.60 4.82 -6.31
CA VAL A 88 13.55 4.69 -4.84
C VAL A 88 13.60 6.04 -4.16
N GLU A 89 12.67 6.27 -3.26
CA GLU A 89 12.65 7.40 -2.33
C GLU A 89 12.70 6.90 -0.89
N GLU A 90 13.57 7.50 -0.09
CA GLU A 90 13.69 7.25 1.34
C GLU A 90 12.80 8.16 2.15
N GLY A 91 12.13 7.61 3.16
CA GLY A 91 11.32 8.30 4.13
C GLY A 91 11.64 7.88 5.56
N VAL A 92 10.92 8.49 6.51
CA VAL A 92 10.93 8.11 7.93
C VAL A 92 9.50 8.05 8.45
N GLY A 93 9.21 7.15 9.35
CA GLY A 93 7.88 7.09 9.98
C GLY A 93 7.30 5.68 10.07
N PHE A 94 5.99 5.64 9.99
CA PHE A 94 5.21 4.41 10.14
C PHE A 94 4.37 4.19 8.90
N ILE A 95 4.31 2.96 8.44
CA ILE A 95 3.38 2.57 7.38
C ILE A 95 2.55 1.40 7.86
N GLY A 96 1.25 1.60 7.85
CA GLY A 96 0.26 0.61 8.20
C GLY A 96 -0.09 0.56 9.68
N THR A 97 -1.37 0.38 9.93
CA THR A 97 -1.90 -0.05 11.20
C THR A 97 -2.08 -1.56 11.13
N MET A 98 -1.37 -2.29 11.96
CA MET A 98 -1.67 -3.70 12.20
C MET A 98 -2.74 -3.81 13.29
N VAL A 99 -3.44 -4.94 13.33
CA VAL A 99 -4.25 -5.28 14.50
C VAL A 99 -3.30 -5.29 15.71
N GLY A 100 -3.32 -4.21 16.52
CA GLY A 100 -2.40 -4.03 17.66
C GLY A 100 -1.60 -2.72 17.65
N GLY A 101 -1.73 -1.87 16.64
CA GLY A 101 -1.11 -0.54 16.60
C GLY A 101 -0.15 -0.30 15.44
N MET A 102 0.47 0.89 15.43
CA MET A 102 1.43 1.27 14.40
C MET A 102 2.78 0.56 14.63
N VAL A 103 3.30 -0.06 13.58
CA VAL A 103 4.67 -0.61 13.60
C VAL A 103 5.65 0.52 13.37
N LYS A 104 6.49 0.82 14.38
CA LYS A 104 7.53 1.84 14.26
C LYS A 104 8.65 1.33 13.35
N THR A 105 8.91 2.04 12.27
CA THR A 105 10.11 1.89 11.47
C THR A 105 10.80 3.25 11.37
N ASP A 106 12.08 3.30 11.74
CA ASP A 106 12.85 4.55 11.65
C ASP A 106 13.18 4.92 10.20
N LYS A 107 13.13 3.95 9.28
CA LYS A 107 13.46 4.09 7.87
C LYS A 107 12.40 3.43 7.01
N LEU A 108 11.97 4.13 5.99
CA LEU A 108 10.99 3.66 5.02
C LEU A 108 11.54 3.86 3.61
N TYR A 109 11.07 3.01 2.71
CA TYR A 109 11.29 3.19 1.28
C TYR A 109 9.98 3.11 0.52
N ARG A 110 9.89 3.86 -0.56
CA ARG A 110 8.90 3.64 -1.62
C ARG A 110 9.60 3.66 -2.97
N GLY A 111 9.02 3.00 -3.96
CA GLY A 111 9.63 2.90 -5.29
C GLY A 111 8.67 2.29 -6.30
N ARG A 112 9.22 1.82 -7.41
CA ARG A 112 8.49 1.18 -8.49
C ARG A 112 9.10 -0.19 -8.82
N MET A 113 8.27 -1.21 -8.91
CA MET A 113 8.73 -2.53 -9.37
C MET A 113 8.98 -2.50 -10.87
N THR A 114 10.06 -3.13 -11.30
CA THR A 114 10.40 -3.28 -12.73
C THR A 114 9.34 -4.09 -13.46
N GLY A 115 8.90 -5.21 -12.89
CA GLY A 115 7.81 -6.02 -13.41
C GLY A 115 7.21 -6.90 -12.32
N LEU A 116 5.88 -6.90 -12.24
CA LEU A 116 5.07 -7.79 -11.43
C LEU A 116 4.27 -8.70 -12.38
N HIS A 117 4.41 -10.01 -12.25
CA HIS A 117 3.65 -10.98 -13.02
C HIS A 117 2.51 -11.54 -12.15
N LEU A 118 1.29 -11.35 -12.62
CA LEU A 118 0.09 -11.97 -12.10
C LEU A 118 -0.45 -12.92 -13.19
N GLY A 119 -0.30 -14.22 -12.97
CA GLY A 119 -0.50 -15.18 -14.04
C GLY A 119 0.42 -14.94 -15.24
N ASP A 120 -0.15 -14.80 -16.42
CA ASP A 120 0.58 -14.50 -17.66
C ASP A 120 0.73 -12.97 -17.91
N ALA A 121 0.04 -12.13 -17.14
CA ALA A 121 0.09 -10.68 -17.31
C ALA A 121 1.30 -10.08 -16.58
N VAL A 122 1.92 -9.06 -17.21
CA VAL A 122 3.05 -8.32 -16.64
C VAL A 122 2.65 -6.87 -16.45
N PHE A 123 2.85 -6.35 -15.24
CA PHE A 123 2.59 -4.97 -14.88
C PHE A 123 3.90 -4.30 -14.46
N GLU A 124 4.31 -3.30 -15.24
CA GLU A 124 5.50 -2.51 -14.96
C GLU A 124 5.17 -1.32 -14.05
N LYS A 125 6.19 -0.84 -13.34
CA LYS A 125 6.10 0.36 -12.47
C LYS A 125 5.04 0.25 -11.36
N MET A 126 4.74 -0.96 -10.91
CA MET A 126 3.85 -1.13 -9.75
C MET A 126 4.41 -0.41 -8.53
N PRO A 127 3.62 0.45 -7.85
CA PRO A 127 4.09 1.12 -6.64
C PRO A 127 4.33 0.11 -5.53
N ILE A 128 5.50 0.23 -4.90
CA ILE A 128 5.92 -0.61 -3.79
C ILE A 128 6.43 0.25 -2.65
N ILE A 129 6.18 -0.20 -1.43
CA ILE A 129 6.54 0.51 -0.22
C ILE A 129 7.04 -0.49 0.83
N THR A 130 7.95 -0.05 1.71
CA THR A 130 8.29 -0.85 2.90
C THR A 130 7.05 -0.97 3.78
N GLY A 131 6.64 -2.18 4.07
CA GLY A 131 5.48 -2.46 4.92
C GLY A 131 4.99 -3.88 4.69
N GLY A 132 4.47 -4.52 5.73
CA GLY A 132 3.99 -5.88 5.66
C GLY A 132 4.50 -6.77 6.79
N VAL A 133 4.08 -8.02 6.79
CA VAL A 133 4.39 -8.99 7.85
C VAL A 133 4.85 -10.30 7.22
N GLY A 134 6.15 -10.50 7.15
CA GLY A 134 6.73 -11.78 6.77
C GLY A 134 6.71 -12.10 5.26
N TYR A 135 5.74 -11.62 4.52
CA TYR A 135 5.57 -11.84 3.08
C TYR A 135 5.35 -10.54 2.32
N LEU A 136 5.58 -10.56 1.01
CA LEU A 136 5.12 -9.51 0.11
C LEU A 136 3.60 -9.40 0.23
N LEU A 137 3.07 -8.17 0.33
CA LEU A 137 1.63 -7.93 0.37
C LEU A 137 1.14 -7.43 -0.98
N LEU A 138 0.19 -8.12 -1.58
CA LEU A 138 -0.60 -7.59 -2.69
C LEU A 138 -1.79 -6.82 -2.11
N CYS A 139 -1.83 -5.51 -2.35
CA CYS A 139 -2.91 -4.65 -1.86
C CYS A 139 -4.23 -4.85 -2.63
N PHE A 140 -5.33 -4.36 -2.07
CA PHE A 140 -6.65 -4.41 -2.71
C PHE A 140 -6.64 -3.83 -4.14
N ARG A 141 -5.89 -2.76 -4.39
CA ARG A 141 -5.82 -2.14 -5.73
C ARG A 141 -5.27 -3.03 -6.84
N THR A 142 -4.65 -4.17 -6.51
CA THR A 142 -4.30 -5.15 -7.54
C THR A 142 -5.52 -5.75 -8.22
N THR A 143 -6.70 -5.70 -7.58
CA THR A 143 -7.97 -6.13 -8.19
C THR A 143 -8.48 -5.15 -9.25
N ASP A 144 -7.96 -3.91 -9.30
CA ASP A 144 -8.26 -2.95 -10.37
C ASP A 144 -7.60 -3.33 -11.69
N LEU A 145 -6.64 -4.24 -11.66
CA LEU A 145 -5.91 -4.72 -12.85
C LEU A 145 -6.61 -5.89 -13.56
N GLY A 146 -7.48 -6.61 -12.88
CA GLY A 146 -8.14 -7.78 -13.46
C GLY A 146 -8.98 -8.57 -12.46
N VAL A 147 -9.52 -9.65 -12.91
CA VAL A 147 -10.36 -10.58 -12.14
C VAL A 147 -9.48 -11.64 -11.49
N PHE A 148 -9.62 -11.82 -10.18
CA PHE A 148 -9.00 -12.92 -9.44
C PHE A 148 -10.02 -14.03 -9.21
N THR A 149 -9.67 -15.25 -9.60
CA THR A 149 -10.43 -16.47 -9.25
C THR A 149 -9.56 -17.34 -8.34
N LEU A 150 -9.96 -17.46 -7.08
CA LEU A 150 -9.27 -18.22 -6.03
C LEU A 150 -9.99 -19.54 -5.82
N ASP A 151 -9.42 -20.63 -6.33
CA ASP A 151 -9.94 -21.98 -6.15
C ASP A 151 -9.31 -22.61 -4.90
N TYR A 152 -9.86 -22.23 -3.74
CA TYR A 152 -9.36 -22.68 -2.44
C TYR A 152 -9.35 -24.21 -2.29
N PRO A 153 -10.43 -24.97 -2.69
CA PRO A 153 -10.43 -26.40 -2.58
C PRO A 153 -9.27 -27.09 -3.31
N ASN A 154 -8.80 -26.51 -4.42
CA ASN A 154 -7.74 -27.08 -5.24
C ASN A 154 -6.39 -26.38 -5.07
N GLY A 155 -6.26 -25.39 -4.15
CA GLY A 155 -5.00 -24.71 -3.85
C GLY A 155 -4.41 -23.97 -5.06
N ARG A 156 -5.24 -23.30 -5.85
CA ARG A 156 -4.82 -22.63 -7.08
C ARG A 156 -5.59 -21.35 -7.32
N TYR A 157 -4.99 -20.43 -8.10
CA TYR A 157 -5.66 -19.19 -8.52
C TYR A 157 -5.45 -18.94 -10.02
N HIS A 158 -6.38 -18.21 -10.58
CA HIS A 158 -6.29 -17.65 -11.92
C HIS A 158 -6.43 -16.13 -11.83
N PHE A 159 -5.69 -15.42 -12.68
CA PHE A 159 -5.80 -13.99 -12.86
C PHE A 159 -6.05 -13.68 -14.33
N GLU A 160 -7.12 -12.95 -14.61
CA GLU A 160 -7.49 -12.48 -15.94
C GLU A 160 -7.40 -10.97 -15.99
N PRO A 161 -6.41 -10.38 -16.71
CA PRO A 161 -6.24 -8.93 -16.76
C PRO A 161 -7.39 -8.28 -17.54
N TYR A 162 -7.83 -7.09 -17.11
CA TYR A 162 -8.69 -6.28 -17.94
C TYR A 162 -7.93 -5.78 -19.17
N ALA A 163 -8.63 -5.66 -20.33
CA ALA A 163 -8.01 -5.25 -21.58
C ALA A 163 -7.39 -3.84 -21.54
N ASP A 164 -7.91 -2.97 -20.69
CA ASP A 164 -7.47 -1.59 -20.46
C ASP A 164 -6.85 -1.41 -19.06
N ALA A 165 -6.33 -2.49 -18.46
CA ALA A 165 -5.68 -2.43 -17.16
C ALA A 165 -4.50 -1.45 -17.19
N SER A 166 -4.47 -0.54 -16.23
CA SER A 166 -3.39 0.42 -16.07
C SER A 166 -2.91 0.48 -14.64
N VAL A 167 -1.59 0.53 -14.47
CA VAL A 167 -0.99 0.69 -13.15
C VAL A 167 -1.23 2.10 -12.64
N TRP A 168 -1.63 2.21 -11.39
CA TRP A 168 -1.85 3.51 -10.75
C TRP A 168 -0.55 4.19 -10.34
N GLU A 169 -0.59 5.52 -10.20
CA GLU A 169 0.60 6.32 -9.89
C GLU A 169 1.20 6.07 -8.50
N GLY A 170 0.52 5.45 -7.59
CA GLY A 170 0.98 5.32 -6.21
C GLY A 170 0.96 6.65 -5.45
N ASP A 171 1.42 6.60 -4.22
CA ASP A 171 1.43 7.77 -3.35
C ASP A 171 2.74 8.56 -3.50
N SER A 172 2.64 9.80 -3.98
CA SER A 172 3.77 10.73 -4.15
C SER A 172 3.81 11.81 -3.07
N ARG A 173 2.86 11.81 -2.13
CA ARG A 173 2.77 12.83 -1.08
C ARG A 173 4.05 12.87 -0.24
N PRO A 174 4.58 14.09 0.06
CA PRO A 174 5.76 14.23 0.91
C PRO A 174 5.46 13.96 2.39
N VAL A 175 4.19 14.06 2.79
CA VAL A 175 3.75 13.84 4.18
C VAL A 175 2.49 12.99 4.18
N MET A 176 2.53 11.89 4.91
CA MET A 176 1.35 11.08 5.21
C MET A 176 0.89 11.37 6.63
N THR A 177 -0.41 11.55 6.82
CA THR A 177 -1.01 11.72 8.13
C THR A 177 -2.04 10.64 8.41
N GLY A 178 -2.34 10.41 9.67
CA GLY A 178 -3.38 9.49 10.12
C GLY A 178 -4.01 9.97 11.43
N ALA A 179 -5.28 9.65 11.61
CA ALA A 179 -5.99 9.95 12.84
C ALA A 179 -5.60 8.94 13.93
N GLU A 180 -5.23 9.46 15.09
CA GLU A 180 -4.95 8.67 16.29
C GLU A 180 -5.46 9.42 17.53
N ASN A 181 -6.33 8.78 18.31
CA ASN A 181 -6.89 9.34 19.54
C ASN A 181 -7.52 10.74 19.36
N GLY A 182 -8.24 10.97 18.25
CA GLY A 182 -8.93 12.22 17.99
C GLY A 182 -8.04 13.36 17.48
N VAL A 183 -6.77 13.10 17.16
CA VAL A 183 -5.83 14.06 16.60
C VAL A 183 -5.23 13.57 15.28
N LEU A 184 -4.86 14.50 14.40
CA LEU A 184 -4.21 14.16 13.13
C LEU A 184 -2.69 14.16 13.34
N LYS A 185 -2.09 12.98 13.24
CA LYS A 185 -0.64 12.80 13.41
C LYS A 185 0.08 12.63 12.08
N ILE A 186 1.31 13.10 12.02
CA ILE A 186 2.24 12.79 10.93
C ILE A 186 2.66 11.31 11.09
N ALA A 187 2.27 10.49 10.13
CA ALA A 187 2.60 9.08 10.09
C ALA A 187 3.94 8.83 9.40
N ALA A 188 4.14 9.42 8.22
CA ALA A 188 5.40 9.29 7.49
C ALA A 188 5.76 10.60 6.79
N VAL A 189 7.08 10.83 6.65
CA VAL A 189 7.66 11.98 5.96
C VAL A 189 8.61 11.49 4.88
N TRP A 190 8.32 11.87 3.66
CA TRP A 190 9.11 11.56 2.47
C TRP A 190 9.85 12.80 1.98
N GLY A 191 10.83 12.60 1.14
CA GLY A 191 11.57 13.70 0.55
C GLY A 191 12.48 14.47 1.51
N LYS A 192 13.60 14.91 1.00
CA LYS A 192 14.69 15.50 1.79
C LYS A 192 14.28 16.81 2.49
N GLU A 193 13.48 17.64 1.83
CA GLU A 193 13.08 18.96 2.38
C GLU A 193 12.04 18.84 3.49
N ALA A 194 11.07 17.95 3.33
CA ALA A 194 10.07 17.71 4.37
C ALA A 194 10.73 17.10 5.62
N ARG A 195 11.64 16.13 5.46
CA ARG A 195 12.37 15.48 6.56
C ARG A 195 13.26 16.42 7.38
N LYS A 196 13.68 17.58 6.82
CA LYS A 196 14.41 18.61 7.59
C LYS A 196 13.54 19.40 8.55
N LYS A 197 12.22 19.39 8.34
CA LYS A 197 11.27 20.28 9.03
C LYS A 197 10.17 19.55 9.79
N LEU A 198 9.99 18.29 9.52
CA LEU A 198 8.92 17.46 10.08
C LEU A 198 9.49 16.11 10.54
N ALA A 199 8.85 15.58 11.57
CA ALA A 199 9.11 14.22 12.02
C ALA A 199 7.79 13.46 12.25
N PRO A 200 7.84 12.12 12.18
CA PRO A 200 6.72 11.28 12.58
C PRO A 200 6.28 11.55 14.02
N GLN A 201 5.01 11.28 14.32
CA GLN A 201 4.35 11.53 15.60
C GLN A 201 4.03 12.99 15.93
N TRP A 202 4.52 13.96 15.16
CA TRP A 202 4.07 15.33 15.32
C TRP A 202 2.58 15.44 15.01
N THR A 203 1.88 16.33 15.70
CA THR A 203 0.45 16.53 15.55
C THR A 203 0.16 17.74 14.69
N VAL A 204 -0.70 17.59 13.70
CA VAL A 204 -1.26 18.72 12.95
C VAL A 204 -2.37 19.33 13.80
N ILE A 205 -2.22 20.61 14.18
CA ILE A 205 -3.14 21.25 15.13
C ILE A 205 -4.00 22.35 14.51
N ALA A 206 -3.55 22.99 13.42
CA ALA A 206 -4.32 24.07 12.79
C ALA A 206 -3.97 24.25 11.31
N LEU A 207 -4.94 24.78 10.55
CA LEU A 207 -4.80 25.28 9.18
C LEU A 207 -5.14 26.77 9.18
N ASP A 208 -4.21 27.63 8.71
CA ASP A 208 -4.34 29.10 8.73
C ASP A 208 -4.79 29.65 10.10
N GLY A 209 -4.26 29.08 11.19
CA GLY A 209 -4.60 29.44 12.56
C GLY A 209 -5.95 28.92 13.06
N LYS A 210 -6.73 28.22 12.23
CA LYS A 210 -7.99 27.58 12.66
C LYS A 210 -7.69 26.17 13.17
N PRO A 211 -8.02 25.85 14.43
CA PRO A 211 -7.79 24.52 14.98
C PRO A 211 -8.46 23.42 14.16
N LEU A 212 -7.81 22.26 14.07
CA LEU A 212 -8.44 21.04 13.56
C LEU A 212 -9.23 20.38 14.69
N GLU A 213 -10.52 20.27 14.48
CA GLU A 213 -11.46 19.68 15.42
C GLU A 213 -12.10 18.40 14.82
N ASN A 214 -12.62 17.54 15.69
CA ASN A 214 -13.37 16.35 15.29
C ASN A 214 -12.61 15.39 14.34
N VAL A 215 -11.31 15.21 14.58
CA VAL A 215 -10.48 14.26 13.81
C VAL A 215 -10.95 12.82 14.08
N THR A 216 -11.30 12.12 13.01
CA THR A 216 -11.73 10.71 13.02
C THR A 216 -10.87 9.87 12.08
N LEU A 217 -11.09 8.56 12.04
CA LEU A 217 -10.42 7.68 11.09
C LEU A 217 -10.77 8.02 9.62
N GLU A 218 -11.89 8.70 9.39
CA GLU A 218 -12.34 9.14 8.07
C GLU A 218 -11.76 10.52 7.69
N THR A 219 -11.05 11.17 8.61
CA THR A 219 -10.43 12.48 8.34
C THR A 219 -9.41 12.33 7.20
N PRO A 220 -9.56 13.13 6.12
CA PRO A 220 -8.66 13.07 4.99
C PRO A 220 -7.19 13.30 5.38
N ASN A 221 -6.28 12.90 4.51
CA ASN A 221 -4.87 13.21 4.67
C ASN A 221 -4.64 14.74 4.61
N ILE A 222 -3.58 15.22 5.21
CA ILE A 222 -3.29 16.65 5.34
C ILE A 222 -3.28 17.40 4.00
N ASP A 223 -2.79 16.78 2.94
CA ASP A 223 -2.75 17.39 1.61
C ASP A 223 -4.14 17.65 1.03
N GLU A 224 -5.09 16.76 1.30
CA GLU A 224 -6.49 16.94 0.92
C GLU A 224 -7.18 18.01 1.77
N LEU A 225 -6.96 18.01 3.08
CA LEU A 225 -7.46 19.06 3.98
C LEU A 225 -6.95 20.45 3.55
N ILE A 226 -5.66 20.58 3.19
CA ILE A 226 -5.09 21.82 2.66
C ILE A 226 -5.86 22.28 1.42
N ARG A 227 -6.14 21.38 0.47
CA ARG A 227 -6.88 21.73 -0.76
C ARG A 227 -8.34 22.10 -0.46
N GLN A 228 -9.02 21.33 0.38
CA GLN A 228 -10.43 21.58 0.74
C GLN A 228 -10.61 22.94 1.42
N HIS A 229 -9.67 23.34 2.28
CA HIS A 229 -9.74 24.62 3.01
C HIS A 229 -9.04 25.79 2.30
N GLY A 230 -8.32 25.52 1.20
CA GLY A 230 -7.50 26.54 0.53
C GLY A 230 -6.40 27.11 1.42
N ALA A 231 -5.94 26.30 2.40
CA ALA A 231 -5.00 26.75 3.41
C ALA A 231 -3.64 27.09 2.81
N LYS A 232 -2.92 28.03 3.45
CA LYS A 232 -1.57 28.47 3.08
C LYS A 232 -0.52 28.08 4.11
N ILE A 233 -0.96 27.86 5.35
CA ILE A 233 -0.10 27.59 6.50
C ILE A 233 -0.66 26.39 7.28
N VAL A 234 0.23 25.52 7.71
CA VAL A 234 -0.07 24.41 8.62
C VAL A 234 0.69 24.63 9.91
N THR A 235 0.00 24.55 11.04
CA THR A 235 0.64 24.52 12.35
C THR A 235 0.71 23.10 12.85
N VAL A 236 1.91 22.67 13.19
CA VAL A 236 2.17 21.35 13.78
C VAL A 236 2.78 21.51 15.16
N ARG A 237 2.54 20.53 16.04
CA ARG A 237 3.14 20.46 17.36
C ARG A 237 4.05 19.26 17.43
N ASP A 238 5.30 19.46 17.84
CA ASP A 238 6.26 18.36 18.00
C ASP A 238 5.99 17.54 19.29
N THR A 239 6.81 16.52 19.50
CA THR A 239 6.67 15.64 20.67
C THR A 239 7.06 16.29 22.00
N GLU A 240 7.73 17.43 21.96
CA GLU A 240 8.09 18.25 23.14
C GLU A 240 7.03 19.31 23.46
N GLY A 241 5.98 19.40 22.60
CA GLY A 241 4.88 20.35 22.76
C GLY A 241 5.11 21.71 22.08
N LYS A 242 6.24 21.90 21.41
CA LYS A 242 6.55 23.15 20.68
C LYS A 242 5.79 23.22 19.36
N GLU A 243 5.27 24.39 19.05
CA GLU A 243 4.55 24.64 17.81
C GLU A 243 5.47 25.18 16.71
N HIS A 244 5.23 24.66 15.50
CA HIS A 244 5.94 25.04 14.29
C HIS A 244 4.92 25.47 13.23
N VAL A 245 5.10 26.66 12.68
CA VAL A 245 4.25 27.21 11.62
C VAL A 245 4.97 27.02 10.28
N LEU A 246 4.37 26.22 9.39
CA LEU A 246 5.00 25.77 8.15
C LEU A 246 4.15 26.14 6.93
N PRO A 247 4.77 26.52 5.81
CA PRO A 247 4.04 26.76 4.58
C PRO A 247 3.54 25.43 3.98
N VAL A 248 2.37 25.44 3.36
CA VAL A 248 1.72 24.25 2.79
C VAL A 248 2.57 23.50 1.76
N ARG A 249 3.51 24.15 1.09
CA ARG A 249 4.43 23.51 0.13
C ARG A 249 5.29 22.40 0.72
N ILE A 250 5.38 22.30 2.04
CA ILE A 250 6.07 21.20 2.73
C ILE A 250 5.24 19.91 2.70
N PHE A 251 3.92 20.04 2.59
CA PHE A 251 2.93 18.97 2.66
C PHE A 251 2.35 18.56 1.28
N LEU A 252 2.62 19.37 0.27
CA LEU A 252 2.13 19.17 -1.09
C LEU A 252 3.26 18.70 -2.02
N SER A 253 2.96 17.79 -2.93
CA SER A 253 3.80 17.38 -4.07
C SER A 253 3.60 18.31 -5.25
#